data_7c5e24ff5d0208618baa818ff68cc87e
#
_entry.id   7c5e24ff5d0208618baa818ff68cc87e
#
_cell.length_a   1.000
_cell.length_b   1.000
_cell.length_c   1.000
_cell.angle_alpha   90.00
_cell.angle_beta   90.00
_cell.angle_gamma   90.00
#
_symmetry.space_group_name_H-M   'P 1'
#
loop_
_entity.id
_entity.type
_entity.pdbx_description
1 polymer ?
#
loop_
_entity_poly.entity_id
_entity_poly.type
_entity_poly.pdbx_seq_one_letter_code
_entity_poly.pdbx_strand_id
1 'polypeptide(L)'
;MKYIDIKSLLIGTLSTLLIITTFGFKNKSDEFGHLIVRSLTIEDDRGVIMGYLGNGYMQTYNQYGEPTLFIGTGKDGGGYMRAFNGNGDESAYVGTGRMGGGYIRTYNNSKKETSYLGTGSD
;
A
#
# COMPACT_ATOMS: atom_id res chain seq x y z
N MET A 1 -50.66 -31.70 29.88
CA MET A 1 -49.75 -30.64 29.48
C MET A 1 -48.35 -31.02 29.91
N LYS A 2 -47.38 -31.21 28.97
CA LYS A 2 -45.99 -31.46 29.34
C LYS A 2 -45.38 -30.12 29.74
N TYR A 3 -44.95 -29.98 30.97
CA TYR A 3 -44.21 -28.81 31.43
C TYR A 3 -42.86 -28.77 30.70
N ILE A 4 -42.58 -27.68 30.01
CA ILE A 4 -41.25 -27.42 29.42
C ILE A 4 -40.31 -27.13 30.59
N ASP A 5 -39.27 -27.95 30.75
CA ASP A 5 -38.24 -27.70 31.76
C ASP A 5 -37.43 -26.48 31.34
N ILE A 6 -37.58 -25.40 32.10
CA ILE A 6 -36.92 -24.10 31.85
C ILE A 6 -35.39 -24.25 31.83
N LYS A 7 -34.84 -25.19 32.64
CA LYS A 7 -33.38 -25.43 32.67
C LYS A 7 -32.89 -26.04 31.35
N SER A 8 -33.64 -27.02 30.83
CA SER A 8 -33.31 -27.65 29.54
C SER A 8 -33.46 -26.67 28.37
N LEU A 9 -34.44 -25.77 28.41
CA LEU A 9 -34.62 -24.71 27.43
C LEU A 9 -33.44 -23.72 27.46
N LEU A 10 -33.00 -23.31 28.64
CA LEU A 10 -31.91 -22.38 28.86
C LEU A 10 -30.55 -22.95 28.40
N ILE A 11 -30.29 -24.23 28.72
CA ILE A 11 -29.09 -24.94 28.28
C ILE A 11 -29.11 -25.10 26.76
N GLY A 12 -30.22 -25.44 26.15
CA GLY A 12 -30.36 -25.57 24.69
C GLY A 12 -30.10 -24.25 23.95
N THR A 13 -30.70 -23.14 24.42
CA THR A 13 -30.50 -21.80 23.81
C THR A 13 -29.06 -21.31 23.98
N LEU A 14 -28.43 -21.51 25.16
CA LEU A 14 -27.03 -21.12 25.38
C LEU A 14 -26.07 -21.95 24.52
N SER A 15 -26.30 -23.27 24.39
CA SER A 15 -25.48 -24.14 23.53
C SER A 15 -25.60 -23.75 22.05
N THR A 16 -26.80 -23.43 21.59
CA THR A 16 -27.03 -22.98 20.21
C THR A 16 -26.35 -21.63 19.94
N LEU A 17 -26.43 -20.67 20.88
CA LEU A 17 -25.75 -19.39 20.80
C LEU A 17 -24.23 -19.57 20.75
N LEU A 18 -23.67 -20.48 21.60
CA LEU A 18 -22.25 -20.76 21.61
C LEU A 18 -21.77 -21.36 20.27
N ILE A 19 -22.55 -22.27 19.69
CA ILE A 19 -22.26 -22.86 18.38
C ILE A 19 -22.27 -21.81 17.29
N ILE A 20 -23.27 -20.94 17.27
CA ILE A 20 -23.37 -19.86 16.28
C ILE A 20 -22.21 -18.88 16.42
N THR A 21 -21.81 -18.49 17.63
CA THR A 21 -20.68 -17.60 17.86
C THR A 21 -19.34 -18.24 17.53
N THR A 22 -19.16 -19.56 17.78
CA THR A 22 -17.88 -20.24 17.51
C THR A 22 -17.69 -20.61 16.04
N PHE A 23 -18.78 -20.93 15.33
CA PHE A 23 -18.72 -21.34 13.92
C PHE A 23 -19.22 -20.29 12.93
N GLY A 24 -19.98 -19.29 13.41
CA GLY A 24 -20.52 -18.22 12.56
C GLY A 24 -19.50 -17.15 12.16
N PHE A 25 -18.43 -16.99 12.93
CA PHE A 25 -17.32 -16.10 12.60
C PHE A 25 -16.18 -16.88 11.91
N LYS A 26 -16.48 -17.60 10.85
CA LYS A 26 -15.43 -17.93 9.89
C LYS A 26 -15.04 -16.61 9.24
N ASN A 27 -13.81 -16.14 9.53
CA ASN A 27 -13.20 -15.05 8.77
C ASN A 27 -13.23 -15.46 7.29
N LYS A 28 -14.27 -15.02 6.58
CA LYS A 28 -14.19 -14.93 5.14
C LYS A 28 -13.11 -13.87 4.90
N SER A 29 -12.00 -14.26 4.33
CA SER A 29 -11.15 -13.28 3.64
C SER A 29 -12.08 -12.61 2.63
N ASP A 30 -12.41 -11.34 2.87
CA ASP A 30 -13.21 -10.57 1.93
C ASP A 30 -12.35 -10.38 0.68
N GLU A 31 -12.58 -11.21 -0.33
CA GLU A 31 -12.04 -11.02 -1.66
C GLU A 31 -12.79 -9.83 -2.28
N PHE A 32 -12.14 -8.66 -2.26
CA PHE A 32 -12.64 -7.49 -2.96
C PHE A 32 -12.39 -7.67 -4.46
N GLY A 33 -13.43 -7.97 -5.23
CA GLY A 33 -13.33 -8.08 -6.70
C GLY A 33 -12.98 -6.76 -7.37
N HIS A 34 -13.46 -5.63 -6.85
CA HIS A 34 -13.15 -4.27 -7.31
C HIS A 34 -13.27 -3.29 -6.13
N LEU A 35 -12.20 -2.53 -5.88
CA LEU A 35 -12.15 -1.53 -4.83
C LEU A 35 -11.97 -0.15 -5.44
N ILE A 36 -12.93 0.77 -5.22
CA ILE A 36 -12.84 2.17 -5.63
C ILE A 36 -12.60 3.01 -4.38
N VAL A 37 -11.40 3.58 -4.26
CA VAL A 37 -11.00 4.45 -3.15
C VAL A 37 -10.36 5.74 -3.69
N ARG A 38 -10.42 6.82 -2.93
CA ARG A 38 -9.71 8.07 -3.25
C ARG A 38 -8.22 7.98 -2.92
N SER A 39 -7.90 7.26 -1.86
CA SER A 39 -6.53 6.96 -1.46
C SER A 39 -6.51 5.67 -0.64
N LEU A 40 -5.36 5.01 -0.64
CA LEU A 40 -5.06 3.83 0.17
C LEU A 40 -3.76 4.09 0.93
N THR A 41 -3.79 3.94 2.24
CA THR A 41 -2.61 3.93 3.10
C THR A 41 -2.40 2.51 3.60
N ILE A 42 -1.16 2.03 3.55
CA ILE A 42 -0.75 0.71 4.02
C ILE A 42 0.14 0.94 5.23
N GLU A 43 -0.21 0.34 6.35
CA GLU A 43 0.52 0.43 7.62
C GLU A 43 0.99 -0.95 8.06
N ASP A 44 2.08 -1.00 8.82
CA ASP A 44 2.52 -2.21 9.51
C ASP A 44 1.74 -2.39 10.84
N ASP A 45 2.00 -3.51 11.55
CA ASP A 45 1.33 -3.85 12.82
C ASP A 45 1.57 -2.81 13.94
N ARG A 46 2.52 -1.89 13.76
CA ARG A 46 2.86 -0.80 14.70
C ARG A 46 2.24 0.53 14.31
N GLY A 47 1.48 0.58 13.19
CA GLY A 47 0.90 1.80 12.65
C GLY A 47 1.91 2.68 11.87
N VAL A 48 3.05 2.11 11.45
CA VAL A 48 4.01 2.82 10.60
C VAL A 48 3.54 2.73 9.15
N ILE A 49 3.46 3.87 8.48
CA ILE A 49 3.06 3.93 7.07
C ILE A 49 4.17 3.30 6.21
N MET A 50 3.83 2.22 5.51
CA MET A 50 4.70 1.50 4.59
C MET A 50 4.43 1.85 3.13
N GLY A 51 3.21 2.32 2.82
CA GLY A 51 2.84 2.68 1.47
C GLY A 51 1.65 3.63 1.39
N TYR A 52 1.60 4.39 0.31
CA TYR A 52 0.50 5.30 -0.01
C TYR A 52 0.20 5.25 -1.51
N LEU A 53 -1.07 5.19 -1.86
CA LEU A 53 -1.58 5.33 -3.23
C LEU A 53 -2.72 6.36 -3.21
N GLY A 54 -2.58 7.44 -3.94
CA GLY A 54 -3.59 8.49 -4.04
C GLY A 54 -3.05 9.75 -4.71
N ASN A 55 -3.92 10.68 -5.03
CA ASN A 55 -3.55 11.97 -5.62
C ASN A 55 -2.65 11.87 -6.87
N GLY A 56 -2.77 10.78 -7.64
CA GLY A 56 -2.00 10.57 -8.87
C GLY A 56 -0.57 10.05 -8.64
N TYR A 57 -0.23 9.60 -7.44
CA TYR A 57 1.06 8.96 -7.18
C TYR A 57 0.95 7.75 -6.23
N MET A 58 1.95 6.91 -6.30
CA MET A 58 2.24 5.84 -5.34
C MET A 58 3.58 6.12 -4.68
N GLN A 59 3.66 5.90 -3.38
CA GLN A 59 4.90 6.06 -2.62
C GLN A 59 5.03 4.92 -1.60
N THR A 60 6.24 4.39 -1.44
CA THR A 60 6.56 3.43 -0.38
C THR A 60 7.60 4.01 0.57
N TYR A 61 7.63 3.47 1.79
CA TYR A 61 8.49 3.94 2.86
C TYR A 61 9.21 2.76 3.53
N ASN A 62 10.34 3.02 4.15
CA ASN A 62 11.00 2.08 5.03
C ASN A 62 10.44 2.17 6.46
N GLN A 63 10.91 1.30 7.35
CA GLN A 63 10.50 1.26 8.76
C GLN A 63 10.81 2.55 9.57
N TYR A 64 11.61 3.47 9.02
CA TYR A 64 11.97 4.75 9.62
C TYR A 64 11.15 5.92 9.06
N GLY A 65 10.20 5.63 8.14
CA GLY A 65 9.38 6.65 7.47
C GLY A 65 10.09 7.34 6.30
N GLU A 66 11.29 6.88 5.90
CA GLU A 66 11.99 7.41 4.74
C GLU A 66 11.39 6.86 3.44
N PRO A 67 11.20 7.68 2.41
CA PRO A 67 10.71 7.22 1.12
C PRO A 67 11.71 6.24 0.47
N THR A 68 11.18 5.16 -0.12
CA THR A 68 11.98 4.17 -0.85
C THR A 68 11.67 4.13 -2.34
N LEU A 69 10.41 4.40 -2.71
CA LEU A 69 9.97 4.46 -4.11
C LEU A 69 8.90 5.54 -4.25
N PHE A 70 8.94 6.25 -5.35
CA PHE A 70 7.87 7.15 -5.82
C PHE A 70 7.55 6.85 -7.28
N ILE A 71 6.26 6.74 -7.60
CA ILE A 71 5.75 6.64 -8.98
C ILE A 71 4.62 7.65 -9.11
N GLY A 72 4.69 8.53 -10.09
CA GLY A 72 3.65 9.56 -10.22
C GLY A 72 3.79 10.40 -11.47
N THR A 73 3.02 11.48 -11.49
CA THR A 73 3.00 12.45 -12.58
C THR A 73 3.74 13.71 -12.17
N GLY A 74 4.64 14.16 -13.04
CA GLY A 74 5.37 15.40 -12.88
C GLY A 74 4.52 16.64 -13.17
N LYS A 75 5.04 17.82 -12.86
CA LYS A 75 4.36 19.09 -13.09
C LYS A 75 4.02 19.33 -14.57
N ASP A 76 4.81 18.78 -15.47
CA ASP A 76 4.65 18.91 -16.92
C ASP A 76 3.77 17.79 -17.51
N GLY A 77 3.08 16.99 -16.66
CA GLY A 77 2.17 15.91 -17.06
C GLY A 77 2.84 14.60 -17.42
N GLY A 78 4.16 14.54 -17.46
CA GLY A 78 4.91 13.30 -17.72
C GLY A 78 4.98 12.37 -16.52
N GLY A 79 4.94 11.07 -16.76
CA GLY A 79 5.11 10.07 -15.71
C GLY A 79 6.58 9.85 -15.33
N TYR A 80 6.85 9.58 -14.05
CA TYR A 80 8.18 9.23 -13.58
C TYR A 80 8.17 8.28 -12.38
N MET A 81 9.28 7.60 -12.20
CA MET A 81 9.60 6.77 -11.05
C MET A 81 10.93 7.22 -10.45
N ARG A 82 11.01 7.28 -9.14
CA ARG A 82 12.23 7.57 -8.37
C ARG A 82 12.44 6.49 -7.33
N ALA A 83 13.66 5.96 -7.28
CA ALA A 83 14.08 5.08 -6.20
C ALA A 83 15.04 5.84 -5.27
N PHE A 84 14.95 5.53 -3.97
CA PHE A 84 15.75 6.17 -2.94
C PHE A 84 16.55 5.11 -2.18
N ASN A 85 17.72 5.48 -1.70
CA ASN A 85 18.50 4.63 -0.79
C ASN A 85 17.95 4.74 0.65
N GLY A 86 18.52 3.96 1.59
CA GLY A 86 18.09 3.94 2.98
C GLY A 86 18.29 5.27 3.75
N ASN A 87 18.98 6.25 3.16
CA ASN A 87 19.16 7.60 3.72
C ASN A 87 18.18 8.63 3.11
N GLY A 88 17.25 8.19 2.24
CA GLY A 88 16.33 9.06 1.55
C GLY A 88 16.93 9.80 0.34
N ASP A 89 18.17 9.46 -0.08
CA ASP A 89 18.78 10.06 -1.27
C ASP A 89 18.31 9.34 -2.53
N GLU A 90 18.01 10.11 -3.59
CA GLU A 90 17.65 9.52 -4.88
C GLU A 90 18.82 8.71 -5.45
N SER A 91 18.55 7.45 -5.77
CA SER A 91 19.51 6.51 -6.37
C SER A 91 19.24 6.22 -7.83
N ALA A 92 17.97 6.34 -8.27
CA ALA A 92 17.59 6.18 -9.66
C ALA A 92 16.35 7.00 -10.01
N TYR A 93 16.30 7.46 -11.25
CA TYR A 93 15.17 8.11 -11.89
C TYR A 93 14.87 7.45 -13.22
N VAL A 94 13.59 7.22 -13.50
CA VAL A 94 13.08 6.78 -14.80
C VAL A 94 11.86 7.64 -15.12
N GLY A 95 11.85 8.33 -16.23
CA GLY A 95 10.69 9.16 -16.55
C GLY A 95 10.86 10.03 -17.78
N THR A 96 9.93 10.96 -17.92
CA THR A 96 9.95 11.97 -18.99
C THR A 96 10.61 13.23 -18.51
N GLY A 97 11.45 13.81 -19.36
CA GLY A 97 12.02 15.12 -19.17
C GLY A 97 11.07 16.24 -19.57
N ARG A 98 11.47 17.46 -19.29
CA ARG A 98 10.69 18.69 -19.55
C ARG A 98 10.28 18.85 -21.01
N MET A 99 11.10 18.37 -21.94
CA MET A 99 10.85 18.42 -23.39
C MET A 99 10.07 17.19 -23.90
N GLY A 100 9.58 16.31 -23.01
CA GLY A 100 8.83 15.10 -23.35
C GLY A 100 9.68 13.87 -23.69
N GLY A 101 11.01 14.00 -23.75
CA GLY A 101 11.92 12.87 -23.96
C GLY A 101 12.00 11.96 -22.74
N GLY A 102 12.08 10.64 -22.94
CA GLY A 102 12.28 9.68 -21.86
C GLY A 102 13.75 9.54 -21.50
N TYR A 103 14.05 9.39 -20.20
CA TYR A 103 15.42 9.11 -19.74
C TYR A 103 15.46 8.27 -18.45
N ILE A 104 16.62 7.65 -18.24
CA ILE A 104 16.98 6.94 -17.02
C ILE A 104 18.26 7.58 -16.48
N ARG A 105 18.31 7.84 -15.20
CA ARG A 105 19.50 8.29 -14.46
C ARG A 105 19.76 7.41 -13.25
N THR A 106 21.05 7.22 -12.95
CA THR A 106 21.46 6.62 -11.67
C THR A 106 22.45 7.52 -10.97
N TYR A 107 22.47 7.44 -9.63
CA TYR A 107 23.28 8.28 -8.78
C TYR A 107 24.06 7.42 -7.77
N ASN A 108 25.26 7.85 -7.40
CA ASN A 108 26.02 7.23 -6.31
C ASN A 108 25.64 7.85 -4.95
N ASN A 109 26.21 7.30 -3.87
CA ASN A 109 25.97 7.77 -2.50
C ASN A 109 26.40 9.24 -2.25
N SER A 110 27.18 9.84 -3.14
CA SER A 110 27.56 11.26 -3.12
C SER A 110 26.60 12.12 -3.96
N LYS A 111 25.45 11.59 -4.36
CA LYS A 111 24.42 12.23 -5.21
C LYS A 111 24.93 12.66 -6.60
N LYS A 112 26.06 12.08 -7.01
CA LYS A 112 26.62 12.32 -8.34
C LYS A 112 26.01 11.35 -9.34
N GLU A 113 25.55 11.88 -10.49
CA GLU A 113 25.08 11.06 -11.59
C GLU A 113 26.20 10.11 -12.09
N THR A 114 25.88 8.84 -12.24
CA THR A 114 26.78 7.78 -12.66
C THR A 114 26.42 7.19 -14.01
N SER A 115 25.17 7.29 -14.42
CA SER A 115 24.73 6.93 -15.78
C SER A 115 23.53 7.75 -16.21
N TYR A 116 23.46 7.97 -17.51
CA TYR A 116 22.35 8.58 -18.21
C TYR A 116 22.03 7.79 -19.48
N LEU A 117 20.78 7.48 -19.68
CA LEU A 117 20.25 6.90 -20.91
C LEU A 117 18.97 7.66 -21.28
N GLY A 118 18.96 8.36 -22.39
CA GLY A 118 17.81 9.16 -22.79
C GLY A 118 17.83 9.58 -24.24
N THR A 119 16.74 10.19 -24.70
CA THR A 119 16.51 10.56 -26.10
C THR A 119 16.92 12.00 -26.43
N GLY A 120 17.57 12.70 -25.51
CA GLY A 120 18.03 14.08 -25.75
C GLY A 120 18.68 14.69 -24.51
N SER A 121 19.35 15.82 -24.66
CA SER A 121 19.78 16.69 -23.55
C SER A 121 18.65 17.63 -23.22
N ASP A 122 18.14 17.53 -21.99
CA ASP A 122 17.22 18.53 -21.43
C ASP A 122 17.98 19.76 -20.96
#